data_23725d2622e0f15ec9a9605c5d914d40
#
_entry.id   23725d2622e0f15ec9a9605c5d914d40
#
_cell.length_a   1.000
_cell.length_b   1.000
_cell.length_c   1.000
_cell.angle_alpha   90.00
_cell.angle_beta   90.00
_cell.angle_gamma   90.00
#
_symmetry.space_group_name_H-M   'P 1'
#
loop_
_entity.id
_entity.type
_entity.pdbx_description
1 polymer ?
#
loop_
_entity_poly.entity_id
_entity_poly.type
_entity_poly.pdbx_seq_one_letter_code
_entity_poly.pdbx_strand_id
1 'polypeptide(L)'
;MMRYACLKRQRYESGPLAVIPIREADMELIRVWRNAQMRVLRQSRPLSPEDQKRYFRDVVMPTFEQPQPPMLLFTYLLDDHPIGYGGLVHIDWENRRAEISFLLETARSREDADGEYARLFSCFLGL
;
A
#
# COMPACT_ATOMS: atom_id res chain seq x y z
N MET A 1 5.55 2.76 17.41
CA MET A 1 5.01 3.23 16.14
C MET A 1 5.87 2.70 15.00
N MET A 2 5.26 2.05 14.02
CA MET A 2 5.99 1.52 12.88
C MET A 2 6.40 2.63 11.93
N ARG A 3 7.68 2.62 11.53
CA ARG A 3 8.22 3.61 10.61
C ARG A 3 9.37 3.01 9.82
N TYR A 4 9.55 3.51 8.59
CA TYR A 4 10.66 3.07 7.75
C TYR A 4 11.94 3.82 8.13
N ALA A 5 12.95 3.06 8.53
CA ALA A 5 14.26 3.63 8.89
C ALA A 5 14.94 4.31 7.69
N CYS A 6 14.69 3.84 6.47
CA CYS A 6 15.32 4.39 5.27
C CYS A 6 14.72 5.72 4.80
N LEU A 7 13.58 6.15 5.36
CA LEU A 7 12.91 7.38 4.96
C LEU A 7 13.13 8.48 5.99
N LYS A 8 13.39 9.70 5.50
CA LYS A 8 13.53 10.87 6.36
C LYS A 8 12.19 11.32 6.92
N ARG A 9 11.12 11.16 6.14
CA ARG A 9 9.76 11.51 6.51
C ARG A 9 8.90 10.26 6.48
N GLN A 10 7.94 10.19 7.39
CA GLN A 10 7.03 9.05 7.49
C GLN A 10 5.62 9.40 7.01
N ARG A 11 5.31 10.68 6.80
CA ARG A 11 4.01 11.11 6.30
C ARG A 11 4.20 12.13 5.19
N TYR A 12 3.54 11.88 4.07
CA TYR A 12 3.53 12.76 2.91
C TYR A 12 2.09 13.17 2.64
N GLU A 13 1.82 14.47 2.54
CA GLU A 13 0.46 14.99 2.43
C GLU A 13 0.29 15.94 1.25
N SER A 14 -0.94 15.94 0.68
CA SER A 14 -1.37 16.93 -0.29
C SER A 14 -2.88 17.10 -0.13
N GLY A 15 -3.32 18.25 0.44
CA GLY A 15 -4.72 18.48 0.75
C GLY A 15 -5.28 17.39 1.65
N PRO A 16 -6.41 16.75 1.28
CA PRO A 16 -7.01 15.69 2.09
C PRO A 16 -6.30 14.33 1.95
N LEU A 17 -5.32 14.21 1.04
CA LEU A 17 -4.63 12.96 0.76
C LEU A 17 -3.35 12.85 1.58
N ALA A 18 -3.06 11.66 2.10
CA ALA A 18 -1.82 11.39 2.80
C ALA A 18 -1.35 9.96 2.53
N VAL A 19 -0.04 9.77 2.66
CA VAL A 19 0.62 8.47 2.54
C VAL A 19 1.42 8.26 3.82
N ILE A 20 1.17 7.16 4.51
CA ILE A 20 1.89 6.79 5.75
C ILE A 20 2.41 5.36 5.62
N PRO A 21 3.44 4.98 6.40
CA PRO A 21 3.86 3.57 6.40
C PRO A 21 2.69 2.66 6.73
N ILE A 22 2.63 1.50 6.06
CA ILE A 22 1.56 0.53 6.28
C ILE A 22 1.50 0.13 7.76
N ARG A 23 0.28 0.01 8.30
CA ARG A 23 0.06 -0.30 9.71
C ARG A 23 -0.58 -1.67 9.86
N GLU A 24 -0.28 -2.35 10.98
CA GLU A 24 -0.95 -3.60 11.30
C GLU A 24 -2.47 -3.45 11.35
N ALA A 25 -2.95 -2.32 11.87
CA ALA A 25 -4.37 -2.02 11.95
C ALA A 25 -5.06 -1.99 10.58
N ASP A 26 -4.32 -1.73 9.50
CA ASP A 26 -4.89 -1.64 8.15
C ASP A 26 -4.97 -3.00 7.45
N MET A 27 -4.31 -4.03 7.99
CA MET A 27 -4.18 -5.32 7.29
C MET A 27 -5.52 -6.01 7.06
N GLU A 28 -6.49 -5.85 7.96
CA GLU A 28 -7.81 -6.46 7.77
C GLU A 28 -8.58 -5.79 6.62
N LEU A 29 -8.53 -4.48 6.52
CA LEU A 29 -9.12 -3.75 5.39
C LEU A 29 -8.48 -4.17 4.07
N ILE A 30 -7.16 -4.26 4.06
CA ILE A 30 -6.42 -4.69 2.88
C ILE A 30 -6.83 -6.11 2.46
N ARG A 31 -7.00 -7.00 3.43
CA ARG A 31 -7.46 -8.37 3.17
C ARG A 31 -8.82 -8.36 2.46
N VAL A 32 -9.76 -7.57 2.99
CA VAL A 32 -11.09 -7.45 2.40
C VAL A 32 -11.00 -6.92 0.96
N TRP A 33 -10.21 -5.88 0.74
CA TRP A 33 -10.03 -5.30 -0.60
C TRP A 33 -9.41 -6.32 -1.57
N ARG A 34 -8.36 -7.02 -1.14
CA ARG A 34 -7.69 -8.00 -1.99
C ARG A 34 -8.61 -9.17 -2.35
N ASN A 35 -9.37 -9.67 -1.37
CA ASN A 35 -10.28 -10.78 -1.61
C ASN A 35 -11.43 -10.39 -2.55
N ALA A 36 -11.89 -9.14 -2.47
CA ALA A 36 -12.93 -8.63 -3.37
C ALA A 36 -12.41 -8.41 -4.80
N GLN A 37 -11.10 -8.26 -4.98
CA GLN A 37 -10.47 -7.95 -6.25
C GLN A 37 -9.54 -9.06 -6.74
N MET A 38 -9.75 -10.28 -6.31
CA MET A 38 -8.87 -11.42 -6.60
C MET A 38 -8.57 -11.58 -8.09
N ARG A 39 -9.57 -11.39 -8.92
CA ARG A 39 -9.45 -11.59 -10.36
C ARG A 39 -8.47 -10.60 -10.99
N VAL A 40 -8.57 -9.33 -10.62
CA VAL A 40 -7.69 -8.27 -11.10
C VAL A 40 -6.27 -8.47 -10.57
N LEU A 41 -6.15 -8.90 -9.31
CA LEU A 41 -4.86 -9.10 -8.65
C LEU A 41 -4.21 -10.44 -9.00
N ARG A 42 -4.90 -11.30 -9.77
CA ARG A 42 -4.44 -12.65 -10.11
C ARG A 42 -4.16 -13.48 -8.86
N GLN A 43 -4.93 -13.24 -7.81
CA GLN A 43 -4.85 -13.96 -6.55
C GLN A 43 -5.59 -15.29 -6.68
N SER A 44 -4.91 -16.40 -6.35
CA SER A 44 -5.44 -17.74 -6.59
C SER A 44 -6.46 -18.20 -5.55
N ARG A 45 -6.43 -17.64 -4.34
CA ARG A 45 -7.34 -18.01 -3.26
C ARG A 45 -7.55 -16.82 -2.32
N PRO A 46 -8.67 -16.80 -1.57
CA PRO A 46 -8.88 -15.77 -0.56
C PRO A 46 -7.80 -15.82 0.53
N LEU A 47 -7.43 -14.65 1.02
CA LEU A 47 -6.52 -14.51 2.15
C LEU A 47 -7.30 -14.65 3.45
N SER A 48 -6.78 -15.44 4.38
CA SER A 48 -7.34 -15.54 5.72
C SER A 48 -6.77 -14.43 6.62
N PRO A 49 -7.43 -14.12 7.77
CA PRO A 49 -6.83 -13.19 8.73
C PRO A 49 -5.44 -13.65 9.20
N GLU A 50 -5.22 -14.95 9.36
CA GLU A 50 -3.93 -15.51 9.76
C GLU A 50 -2.87 -15.30 8.67
N ASP A 51 -3.24 -15.44 7.39
CA ASP A 51 -2.33 -15.17 6.27
C ASP A 51 -1.81 -13.74 6.33
N GLN A 52 -2.69 -12.78 6.58
CA GLN A 52 -2.34 -11.36 6.66
C GLN A 52 -1.46 -11.05 7.88
N LYS A 53 -1.77 -11.65 9.03
CA LYS A 53 -0.95 -11.47 10.23
C LYS A 53 0.45 -12.01 10.02
N ARG A 54 0.55 -13.18 9.40
CA ARG A 54 1.84 -13.80 9.10
C ARG A 54 2.63 -12.94 8.11
N TYR A 55 1.97 -12.48 7.06
CA TYR A 55 2.60 -11.62 6.05
C TYR A 55 3.14 -10.33 6.68
N PHE A 56 2.34 -9.67 7.51
CA PHE A 56 2.78 -8.45 8.17
C PHE A 56 4.00 -8.71 9.07
N ARG A 57 3.93 -9.76 9.89
CA ARG A 57 5.01 -10.08 10.82
C ARG A 57 6.29 -10.51 10.10
N ASP A 58 6.18 -11.39 9.10
CA ASP A 58 7.33 -12.06 8.51
C ASP A 58 7.91 -11.33 7.30
N VAL A 59 7.10 -10.54 6.60
CA VAL A 59 7.50 -9.87 5.36
C VAL A 59 7.56 -8.36 5.54
N VAL A 60 6.52 -7.75 6.09
CA VAL A 60 6.41 -6.29 6.19
C VAL A 60 7.27 -5.73 7.32
N MET A 61 7.10 -6.23 8.54
CA MET A 61 7.81 -5.69 9.70
C MET A 61 9.34 -5.64 9.54
N PRO A 62 9.99 -6.67 8.99
CA PRO A 62 11.44 -6.61 8.81
C PRO A 62 11.90 -5.45 7.92
N THR A 63 11.08 -5.01 6.97
CA THR A 63 11.46 -3.92 6.06
C THR A 63 11.57 -2.57 6.77
N PHE A 64 10.88 -2.38 7.89
CA PHE A 64 10.93 -1.10 8.61
C PHE A 64 12.32 -0.75 9.12
N GLU A 65 13.13 -1.75 9.46
CA GLU A 65 14.45 -1.55 10.04
C GLU A 65 15.59 -1.61 9.03
N GLN A 66 15.31 -2.04 7.80
CA GLN A 66 16.33 -2.22 6.78
C GLN A 66 16.70 -0.89 6.14
N PRO A 67 18.02 -0.61 5.93
CA PRO A 67 18.44 0.60 5.21
C PRO A 67 18.12 0.56 3.73
N GLN A 68 18.05 -0.64 3.14
CA GLN A 68 17.71 -0.85 1.73
C GLN A 68 16.67 -1.98 1.62
N PRO A 69 15.42 -1.71 2.05
CA PRO A 69 14.41 -2.76 2.03
C PRO A 69 14.02 -3.15 0.60
N PRO A 70 13.56 -4.41 0.39
CA PRO A 70 13.10 -4.84 -0.94
C PRO A 70 11.78 -4.20 -1.35
N MET A 71 11.05 -3.63 -0.40
CA MET A 71 9.78 -2.95 -0.69
C MET A 71 9.49 -1.90 0.36
N LEU A 72 8.69 -0.91 -0.05
CA LEU A 72 8.18 0.14 0.82
C LEU A 72 6.67 0.19 0.62
N LEU A 73 5.91 -0.28 1.60
CA LEU A 73 4.45 -0.29 1.53
C LEU A 73 3.86 0.81 2.40
N PHE A 74 2.84 1.45 1.88
CA PHE A 74 2.18 2.58 2.51
C PHE A 74 0.68 2.37 2.53
N THR A 75 0.02 2.96 3.53
CA THR A 75 -1.42 3.11 3.56
C THR A 75 -1.78 4.47 2.98
N TYR A 76 -2.73 4.49 2.06
CA TYR A 76 -3.23 5.73 1.45
C TYR A 76 -4.46 6.21 2.18
N LEU A 77 -4.43 7.49 2.60
CA LEU A 77 -5.49 8.09 3.40
C LEU A 77 -6.20 9.21 2.62
N LEU A 78 -7.50 9.28 2.81
CA LEU A 78 -8.33 10.42 2.40
C LEU A 78 -9.06 10.91 3.63
N ASP A 79 -8.81 12.16 4.04
CA ASP A 79 -9.34 12.72 5.29
C ASP A 79 -9.06 11.78 6.48
N ASP A 80 -7.83 11.25 6.55
CA ASP A 80 -7.34 10.33 7.58
C ASP A 80 -8.03 8.95 7.60
N HIS A 81 -8.85 8.63 6.59
CA HIS A 81 -9.46 7.30 6.45
C HIS A 81 -8.69 6.48 5.43
N PRO A 82 -8.33 5.22 5.75
CA PRO A 82 -7.67 4.34 4.79
C PRO A 82 -8.57 4.06 3.58
N ILE A 83 -8.06 4.34 2.39
CA ILE A 83 -8.78 4.07 1.13
C ILE A 83 -7.98 3.18 0.18
N GLY A 84 -6.75 2.86 0.51
CA GLY A 84 -5.92 2.03 -0.35
C GLY A 84 -4.57 1.77 0.27
N TYR A 85 -3.75 1.02 -0.45
CA TYR A 85 -2.37 0.79 -0.06
C TYR A 85 -1.53 0.51 -1.30
N GLY A 86 -0.22 0.55 -1.11
CA GLY A 86 0.73 0.25 -2.16
C GLY A 86 2.07 0.86 -1.86
N GLY A 87 2.83 1.16 -2.90
CA GLY A 87 4.14 1.76 -2.78
C GLY A 87 5.09 1.22 -3.81
N LEU A 88 6.33 0.95 -3.40
CA LEU A 88 7.37 0.41 -4.26
C LEU A 88 7.66 -1.02 -3.85
N VAL A 89 7.66 -1.94 -4.82
CA VAL A 89 7.96 -3.35 -4.61
C VAL A 89 9.07 -3.78 -5.56
N HIS A 90 9.70 -4.91 -5.27
CA HIS A 90 10.82 -5.43 -6.07
C HIS A 90 11.90 -4.36 -6.28
N ILE A 91 12.26 -3.67 -5.21
CA ILE A 91 13.22 -2.58 -5.29
C ILE A 91 14.62 -3.13 -5.55
N ASP A 92 15.24 -2.64 -6.63
CA ASP A 92 16.63 -2.91 -6.97
C ASP A 92 17.43 -1.65 -6.68
N TRP A 93 18.03 -1.57 -5.50
CA TRP A 93 18.77 -0.39 -5.05
C TRP A 93 20.02 -0.12 -5.88
N GLU A 94 20.65 -1.18 -6.35
CA GLU A 94 21.86 -1.06 -7.15
C GLU A 94 21.58 -0.39 -8.49
N ASN A 95 20.52 -0.83 -9.18
CA ASN A 95 20.13 -0.31 -10.49
C ASN A 95 19.07 0.79 -10.41
N ARG A 96 18.63 1.16 -9.21
CA ARG A 96 17.65 2.22 -8.96
C ARG A 96 16.35 1.97 -9.69
N ARG A 97 15.82 0.75 -9.58
CA ARG A 97 14.57 0.33 -10.20
C ARG A 97 13.61 -0.21 -9.15
N ALA A 98 12.32 -0.04 -9.40
CA ALA A 98 11.27 -0.61 -8.58
C ALA A 98 9.99 -0.70 -9.39
N GLU A 99 9.07 -1.52 -8.92
CA GLU A 99 7.71 -1.58 -9.47
C GLU A 99 6.78 -0.82 -8.56
N ILE A 100 5.79 -0.14 -9.16
CA ILE A 100 4.75 0.57 -8.42
C ILE A 100 3.61 -0.39 -8.14
N SER A 101 3.20 -0.44 -6.87
CA SER A 101 2.02 -1.18 -6.42
C SER A 101 0.98 -0.17 -5.97
N PHE A 102 -0.28 -0.37 -6.38
CA PHE A 102 -1.36 0.55 -6.04
C PHE A 102 -2.68 -0.20 -6.04
N LEU A 103 -3.37 -0.20 -4.90
CA LEU A 103 -4.67 -0.82 -4.74
C LEU A 103 -5.57 0.09 -3.93
N LEU A 104 -6.73 0.43 -4.48
CA LEU A 104 -7.76 1.18 -3.77
C LEU A 104 -8.80 0.25 -3.19
N GLU A 105 -9.56 0.74 -2.20
CA GLU A 105 -10.72 0.03 -1.70
C GLU A 105 -11.66 -0.31 -2.85
N THR A 106 -12.38 -1.41 -2.73
CA THR A 106 -13.15 -1.99 -3.85
C THR A 106 -14.12 -1.00 -4.50
N ALA A 107 -14.82 -0.20 -3.68
CA ALA A 107 -15.77 0.78 -4.20
C ALA A 107 -15.12 1.85 -5.08
N ARG A 108 -13.83 2.16 -4.85
CA ARG A 108 -13.12 3.20 -5.59
C ARG A 108 -12.28 2.67 -6.75
N SER A 109 -12.06 1.36 -6.79
CA SER A 109 -11.23 0.73 -7.84
C SER A 109 -12.02 0.44 -9.11
N ARG A 110 -13.35 0.61 -9.08
CA ARG A 110 -14.18 0.41 -10.26
C ARG A 110 -13.89 1.50 -11.29
N GLU A 111 -13.87 1.12 -12.55
CA GLU A 111 -13.86 2.10 -13.62
C GLU A 111 -15.14 2.91 -13.52
N ASP A 112 -15.00 4.20 -13.28
CA ASP A 112 -16.13 5.11 -13.27
C ASP A 112 -15.91 6.20 -14.31
N ALA A 113 -17.01 6.89 -14.66
CA ALA A 113 -16.98 7.95 -15.67
C ALA A 113 -16.14 9.15 -15.23
N ASP A 114 -15.90 9.29 -13.93
CA ASP A 114 -15.18 10.43 -13.37
C ASP A 114 -13.68 10.21 -13.28
N GLY A 115 -13.19 8.99 -13.54
CA GLY A 115 -11.79 8.67 -13.51
C GLY A 115 -11.14 8.82 -12.14
N GLU A 116 -11.88 8.56 -11.07
CA GLU A 116 -11.39 8.72 -9.70
C GLU A 116 -10.13 7.90 -9.44
N TYR A 117 -10.10 6.66 -9.94
CA TYR A 117 -8.95 5.79 -9.75
C TYR A 117 -7.68 6.43 -10.34
N ALA A 118 -7.75 6.88 -11.59
CA ALA A 118 -6.59 7.47 -12.26
C ALA A 118 -6.14 8.76 -11.58
N ARG A 119 -7.10 9.57 -11.14
CA ARG A 119 -6.81 10.82 -10.43
C ARG A 119 -6.10 10.56 -9.10
N LEU A 120 -6.63 9.63 -8.30
CA LEU A 120 -6.02 9.29 -7.02
C LEU A 120 -4.65 8.66 -7.21
N PHE A 121 -4.50 7.78 -8.19
CA PHE A 121 -3.20 7.17 -8.50
C PHE A 121 -2.16 8.25 -8.79
N SER A 122 -2.48 9.22 -9.65
CA SER A 122 -1.56 10.31 -9.98
C SER A 122 -1.23 11.18 -8.77
N CYS A 123 -2.23 11.48 -7.94
CA CYS A 123 -2.02 12.28 -6.74
C CYS A 123 -1.11 11.59 -5.73
N PHE A 124 -1.35 10.32 -5.46
CA PHE A 124 -0.52 9.56 -4.52
C PHE A 124 0.90 9.35 -5.03
N LEU A 125 1.07 9.16 -6.34
CA LEU A 125 2.41 9.06 -6.92
C LEU A 125 3.22 10.33 -6.73
N GLY A 126 2.57 11.48 -6.75
CA GLY A 126 3.22 12.78 -6.59
C GLY A 126 3.66 13.08 -5.17
N LEU A 127 3.14 12.34 -4.21
CA LEU A 127 3.52 12.54 -2.82
C LEU A 127 4.87 11.89 -2.51
#